data_a14ed3130978d4c382e2af5793469a96
#
_entry.id   a14ed3130978d4c382e2af5793469a96
#
_cell.length_a   1.000
_cell.length_b   1.000
_cell.length_c   1.000
_cell.angle_alpha   90.00
_cell.angle_beta   90.00
_cell.angle_gamma   90.00
#
_symmetry.space_group_name_H-M   'P 1'
#
loop_
_entity.id
_entity.type
_entity.pdbx_description
1 polymer ?
#
loop_
_entity_poly.entity_id
_entity_poly.type
_entity_poly.pdbx_seq_one_letter_code
_entity_poly.pdbx_strand_id
1 'polypeptide(L)'
;YRADGRKEPDCYTHPAELHDELTSELGAFPLFTYWGPGASMPSSQWIVRAAEHLLDTRRPDLTLVYVPHLDYDLQRFGPSSPQAAAAAAALDEVLAPLLNRPDTTVVALSEYGITDVRRPVDVNRLLRTEGLLSVHTQDGMEYLDPWVSRAFAVADHQVAHVYVRDPGDVGAVAKLCAALPGVAEVLDESGKAAHGLDHDRCGELVLVAEPDSWFTYYYWEDDAKA
;
A
#
# COMPACT_ATOMS: atom_id res chain seq x y z
N TYR A 1 1.07 21.13 -3.17
CA TYR A 1 0.04 21.99 -2.56
C TYR A 1 0.42 23.46 -2.77
N ARG A 2 -0.50 24.30 -3.24
CA ARG A 2 -0.32 25.74 -3.25
C ARG A 2 -0.47 26.32 -1.84
N ALA A 3 -0.01 27.57 -1.64
CA ALA A 3 -0.15 28.25 -0.35
C ALA A 3 -1.62 28.43 0.11
N ASP A 4 -2.57 28.42 -0.82
CA ASP A 4 -4.02 28.47 -0.56
C ASP A 4 -4.67 27.09 -0.32
N GLY A 5 -3.85 26.02 -0.19
CA GLY A 5 -4.30 24.66 0.08
C GLY A 5 -4.78 23.87 -1.14
N ARG A 6 -4.86 24.46 -2.33
CA ARG A 6 -5.22 23.72 -3.54
C ARG A 6 -4.15 22.70 -3.91
N LYS A 7 -4.61 21.53 -4.38
CA LYS A 7 -3.74 20.52 -4.97
C LYS A 7 -3.61 20.80 -6.47
N GLU A 8 -2.38 20.85 -6.96
CA GLU A 8 -2.11 20.84 -8.40
C GLU A 8 -1.48 19.50 -8.76
N PRO A 9 -1.88 18.93 -9.92
CA PRO A 9 -1.19 17.76 -10.44
C PRO A 9 0.21 18.19 -10.89
N ASP A 10 1.21 17.52 -10.32
CA ASP A 10 2.60 17.78 -10.66
C ASP A 10 3.44 16.56 -10.26
N CYS A 11 4.68 16.50 -10.72
CA CYS A 11 5.71 15.59 -10.25
C CYS A 11 6.94 16.39 -9.84
N TYR A 12 7.79 15.83 -9.03
CA TYR A 12 9.11 16.38 -8.75
C TYR A 12 10.18 15.42 -9.26
N THR A 13 11.33 15.97 -9.61
CA THR A 13 12.45 15.21 -10.14
C THR A 13 13.74 15.52 -9.37
N HIS A 14 14.67 14.60 -9.47
CA HIS A 14 16.06 14.83 -9.10
C HIS A 14 16.96 14.26 -10.22
N PRO A 15 17.73 15.11 -10.90
CA PRO A 15 17.90 16.56 -10.69
C PRO A 15 16.63 17.36 -11.10
N ALA A 16 16.49 18.57 -10.54
CA ALA A 16 15.26 19.36 -10.65
C ALA A 16 14.94 19.80 -12.09
N GLU A 17 15.96 20.09 -12.89
CA GLU A 17 15.84 20.48 -14.31
C GLU A 17 15.19 19.41 -15.19
N LEU A 18 15.20 18.17 -14.76
CA LEU A 18 14.55 17.08 -15.45
C LEU A 18 13.02 17.23 -15.50
N HIS A 19 12.44 17.95 -14.54
CA HIS A 19 11.02 18.26 -14.50
C HIS A 19 10.58 19.01 -15.75
N ASP A 20 11.30 20.10 -16.09
CA ASP A 20 10.96 20.95 -17.23
C ASP A 20 11.22 20.20 -18.56
N GLU A 21 12.27 19.39 -18.61
CA GLU A 21 12.58 18.53 -19.76
C GLU A 21 11.44 17.53 -20.03
N LEU A 22 11.04 16.76 -19.02
CA LEU A 22 9.96 15.79 -19.15
C LEU A 22 8.60 16.44 -19.42
N THR A 23 8.31 17.56 -18.77
CA THR A 23 7.06 18.29 -18.99
C THR A 23 6.98 18.85 -20.41
N SER A 24 8.09 19.35 -20.95
CA SER A 24 8.16 19.83 -22.33
C SER A 24 7.96 18.74 -23.36
N GLU A 25 8.52 17.54 -23.09
CA GLU A 25 8.49 16.40 -24.03
C GLU A 25 7.15 15.62 -23.95
N LEU A 26 6.65 15.40 -22.74
CA LEU A 26 5.55 14.49 -22.47
C LEU A 26 4.24 15.17 -22.03
N GLY A 27 4.29 16.46 -21.72
CA GLY A 27 3.23 17.18 -21.03
C GLY A 27 3.27 16.94 -19.52
N ALA A 28 2.38 17.61 -18.79
CA ALA A 28 2.27 17.48 -17.34
C ALA A 28 1.91 16.04 -16.94
N PHE A 29 2.51 15.56 -15.85
CA PHE A 29 2.20 14.24 -15.31
C PHE A 29 0.72 14.17 -14.87
N PRO A 30 -0.06 13.19 -15.35
CA PRO A 30 -1.49 13.10 -15.05
C PRO A 30 -1.74 12.50 -13.65
N LEU A 31 -1.33 13.20 -12.60
CA LEU A 31 -1.29 12.74 -11.22
C LEU A 31 -2.62 12.12 -10.74
N PHE A 32 -3.76 12.69 -11.15
CA PHE A 32 -5.07 12.17 -10.71
C PHE A 32 -5.46 10.83 -11.34
N THR A 33 -4.70 10.35 -12.33
CA THR A 33 -4.86 9.00 -12.89
C THR A 33 -3.82 8.02 -12.35
N TYR A 34 -2.93 8.49 -11.47
CA TYR A 34 -1.86 7.67 -10.90
C TYR A 34 -2.33 6.83 -9.71
N TRP A 35 -3.11 7.43 -8.82
CA TRP A 35 -3.51 6.82 -7.57
C TRP A 35 -4.93 7.26 -7.16
N GLY A 36 -5.64 6.40 -6.41
CA GLY A 36 -6.98 6.67 -5.90
C GLY A 36 -8.10 6.25 -6.86
N PRO A 37 -9.34 6.72 -6.63
CA PRO A 37 -10.52 6.27 -7.40
C PRO A 37 -10.44 6.55 -8.90
N GLY A 38 -9.66 7.57 -9.32
CA GLY A 38 -9.44 7.94 -10.73
C GLY A 38 -8.28 7.23 -11.40
N ALA A 39 -7.59 6.29 -10.70
CA ALA A 39 -6.44 5.58 -11.26
C ALA A 39 -6.78 4.89 -12.58
N SER A 40 -5.93 5.10 -13.58
CA SER A 40 -6.16 4.61 -14.95
C SER A 40 -4.85 4.67 -15.76
N MET A 41 -4.89 4.19 -16.99
CA MET A 41 -3.72 3.99 -17.86
C MET A 41 -2.85 5.25 -18.15
N PRO A 42 -3.37 6.48 -18.29
CA PRO A 42 -2.55 7.63 -18.71
C PRO A 42 -1.30 7.88 -17.87
N SER A 43 -1.35 7.68 -16.56
CA SER A 43 -0.16 7.81 -15.70
C SER A 43 0.91 6.77 -16.02
N SER A 44 0.49 5.52 -16.24
CA SER A 44 1.41 4.44 -16.62
C SER A 44 2.04 4.66 -17.99
N GLN A 45 1.26 5.16 -18.95
CA GLN A 45 1.78 5.54 -20.28
C GLN A 45 2.82 6.68 -20.16
N TRP A 46 2.54 7.68 -19.34
CA TRP A 46 3.48 8.78 -19.11
C TRP A 46 4.79 8.27 -18.47
N ILE A 47 4.70 7.39 -17.47
CA ILE A 47 5.86 6.81 -16.79
C ILE A 47 6.72 6.00 -17.77
N VAL A 48 6.11 5.17 -18.60
CA VAL A 48 6.84 4.37 -19.58
C VAL A 48 7.54 5.27 -20.61
N ARG A 49 6.86 6.30 -21.13
CA ARG A 49 7.47 7.28 -22.06
C ARG A 49 8.61 8.07 -21.39
N ALA A 50 8.47 8.42 -20.11
CA ALA A 50 9.56 9.07 -19.37
C ALA A 50 10.77 8.13 -19.24
N ALA A 51 10.54 6.84 -18.97
CA ALA A 51 11.61 5.85 -18.93
C ALA A 51 12.30 5.69 -20.29
N GLU A 52 11.55 5.62 -21.38
CA GLU A 52 12.12 5.59 -22.76
C GLU A 52 12.98 6.82 -23.02
N HIS A 53 12.45 8.02 -22.75
CA HIS A 53 13.20 9.26 -22.92
C HIS A 53 14.53 9.27 -22.15
N LEU A 54 14.52 8.82 -20.89
CA LEU A 54 15.73 8.74 -20.08
C LEU A 54 16.73 7.69 -20.57
N LEU A 55 16.24 6.54 -21.00
CA LEU A 55 17.08 5.50 -21.60
C LEU A 55 17.76 5.99 -22.88
N ASP A 56 17.08 6.81 -23.69
CA ASP A 56 17.63 7.37 -24.93
C ASP A 56 18.61 8.53 -24.69
N THR A 57 18.30 9.41 -23.75
CA THR A 57 19.04 10.65 -23.54
C THR A 57 20.13 10.56 -22.48
N ARG A 58 19.94 9.75 -21.43
CA ARG A 58 20.86 9.64 -20.28
C ARG A 58 21.64 8.32 -20.25
N ARG A 59 21.11 7.26 -20.88
CA ARG A 59 21.72 5.92 -20.94
C ARG A 59 22.18 5.39 -19.57
N PRO A 60 21.30 5.33 -18.58
CA PRO A 60 21.65 4.83 -17.25
C PRO A 60 22.00 3.33 -17.31
N ASP A 61 22.88 2.88 -16.43
CA ASP A 61 23.24 1.46 -16.30
C ASP A 61 22.12 0.64 -15.66
N LEU A 62 21.29 1.25 -14.81
CA LEU A 62 20.11 0.65 -14.17
C LEU A 62 18.95 1.64 -14.19
N THR A 63 17.79 1.16 -14.60
CA THR A 63 16.52 1.93 -14.54
C THR A 63 15.48 1.13 -13.80
N LEU A 64 14.86 1.72 -12.79
CA LEU A 64 13.70 1.16 -12.09
C LEU A 64 12.45 1.91 -12.54
N VAL A 65 11.48 1.16 -13.06
CA VAL A 65 10.23 1.73 -13.59
C VAL A 65 9.06 1.13 -12.82
N TYR A 66 8.35 1.96 -12.04
CA TYR A 66 7.17 1.52 -11.31
C TYR A 66 5.89 1.87 -12.09
N VAL A 67 5.09 0.86 -12.38
CA VAL A 67 3.87 1.00 -13.20
C VAL A 67 2.66 0.46 -12.43
N PRO A 68 1.81 1.32 -11.87
CA PRO A 68 0.77 0.92 -10.90
C PRO A 68 -0.53 0.41 -11.55
N HIS A 69 -0.63 0.28 -12.86
CA HIS A 69 -1.89 0.09 -13.58
C HIS A 69 -2.72 -1.12 -13.13
N LEU A 70 -2.05 -2.25 -12.80
CA LEU A 70 -2.76 -3.49 -12.46
C LEU A 70 -3.45 -3.45 -11.09
N ASP A 71 -2.95 -2.66 -10.17
CA ASP A 71 -3.37 -2.67 -8.78
C ASP A 71 -4.89 -2.42 -8.62
N TYR A 72 -5.40 -1.36 -9.26
CA TYR A 72 -6.78 -0.93 -9.03
C TYR A 72 -7.85 -1.83 -9.65
N ASP A 73 -7.63 -2.35 -10.85
CA ASP A 73 -8.64 -3.20 -11.48
C ASP A 73 -8.68 -4.58 -10.82
N LEU A 74 -7.53 -5.09 -10.36
CA LEU A 74 -7.49 -6.30 -9.57
C LEU A 74 -8.19 -6.12 -8.22
N GLN A 75 -8.01 -4.97 -7.55
CA GLN A 75 -8.70 -4.65 -6.29
C GLN A 75 -10.21 -4.47 -6.49
N ARG A 76 -10.63 -3.78 -7.56
CA ARG A 76 -12.05 -3.47 -7.81
C ARG A 76 -12.89 -4.67 -8.21
N PHE A 77 -12.33 -5.55 -9.05
CA PHE A 77 -13.05 -6.59 -9.75
C PHE A 77 -12.58 -8.00 -9.41
N GLY A 78 -11.50 -8.14 -8.67
CA GLY A 78 -10.84 -9.41 -8.35
C GLY A 78 -9.89 -9.89 -9.45
N PRO A 79 -8.88 -10.69 -9.09
CA PRO A 79 -7.80 -11.12 -9.99
C PRO A 79 -8.29 -12.05 -11.11
N SER A 80 -9.41 -12.75 -10.91
CA SER A 80 -10.01 -13.67 -11.90
C SER A 80 -11.01 -13.00 -12.84
N SER A 81 -11.17 -11.67 -12.77
CA SER A 81 -12.16 -10.93 -13.56
C SER A 81 -11.71 -10.71 -15.01
N PRO A 82 -12.65 -10.55 -15.95
CA PRO A 82 -12.33 -10.11 -17.31
C PRO A 82 -11.64 -8.74 -17.35
N GLN A 83 -11.95 -7.85 -16.39
CA GLN A 83 -11.34 -6.54 -16.25
C GLN A 83 -9.85 -6.65 -15.89
N ALA A 84 -9.50 -7.55 -14.96
CA ALA A 84 -8.10 -7.82 -14.61
C ALA A 84 -7.30 -8.34 -15.84
N ALA A 85 -7.89 -9.25 -16.61
CA ALA A 85 -7.29 -9.75 -17.85
C ALA A 85 -7.11 -8.63 -18.88
N ALA A 86 -8.10 -7.75 -19.05
CA ALA A 86 -8.02 -6.61 -19.95
C ALA A 86 -6.96 -5.59 -19.50
N ALA A 87 -6.86 -5.32 -18.18
CA ALA A 87 -5.84 -4.45 -17.62
C ALA A 87 -4.41 -5.00 -17.85
N ALA A 88 -4.22 -6.31 -17.69
CA ALA A 88 -2.94 -6.96 -17.98
C ALA A 88 -2.55 -6.85 -19.47
N ALA A 89 -3.49 -7.09 -20.38
CA ALA A 89 -3.25 -6.93 -21.81
C ALA A 89 -2.91 -5.48 -22.18
N ALA A 90 -3.64 -4.50 -21.64
CA ALA A 90 -3.38 -3.10 -21.87
C ALA A 90 -2.01 -2.66 -21.31
N LEU A 91 -1.59 -3.20 -20.17
CA LEU A 91 -0.26 -2.95 -19.61
C LEU A 91 0.84 -3.55 -20.48
N ASP A 92 0.65 -4.77 -21.01
CA ASP A 92 1.61 -5.42 -21.92
C ASP A 92 1.85 -4.56 -23.17
N GLU A 93 0.79 -4.01 -23.77
CA GLU A 93 0.89 -3.08 -24.90
C GLU A 93 1.71 -1.82 -24.56
N VAL A 94 1.46 -1.23 -23.39
CA VAL A 94 2.18 -0.03 -22.93
C VAL A 94 3.65 -0.31 -22.63
N LEU A 95 3.96 -1.49 -22.11
CA LEU A 95 5.33 -1.90 -21.78
C LEU A 95 6.13 -2.38 -23.01
N ALA A 96 5.48 -2.69 -24.12
CA ALA A 96 6.13 -3.26 -25.30
C ALA A 96 7.38 -2.50 -25.78
N PRO A 97 7.45 -1.15 -25.79
CA PRO A 97 8.66 -0.42 -26.16
C PRO A 97 9.85 -0.71 -25.26
N LEU A 98 9.63 -0.87 -23.96
CA LEU A 98 10.68 -1.23 -22.99
C LEU A 98 11.07 -2.70 -23.11
N LEU A 99 10.10 -3.60 -23.21
CA LEU A 99 10.31 -5.04 -23.28
C LEU A 99 11.06 -5.47 -24.54
N ASN A 100 10.86 -4.77 -25.67
CA ASN A 100 11.50 -5.06 -26.94
C ASN A 100 12.75 -4.21 -27.22
N ARG A 101 13.25 -3.48 -26.23
CA ARG A 101 14.39 -2.60 -26.40
C ARG A 101 15.68 -3.40 -26.65
N PRO A 102 16.42 -3.11 -27.72
CA PRO A 102 17.68 -3.79 -27.99
C PRO A 102 18.73 -3.45 -26.94
N ASP A 103 19.65 -4.35 -26.70
CA ASP A 103 20.78 -4.18 -25.77
C ASP A 103 20.40 -3.86 -24.32
N THR A 104 19.16 -4.24 -23.92
CA THR A 104 18.63 -4.04 -22.58
C THR A 104 18.10 -5.36 -22.02
N THR A 105 18.54 -5.72 -20.82
CA THR A 105 17.92 -6.82 -20.07
C THR A 105 16.78 -6.26 -19.24
N VAL A 106 15.56 -6.73 -19.48
CA VAL A 106 14.36 -6.31 -18.74
C VAL A 106 13.96 -7.39 -17.76
N VAL A 107 13.74 -6.99 -16.50
CA VAL A 107 13.20 -7.85 -15.46
C VAL A 107 11.85 -7.26 -15.02
N ALA A 108 10.77 -7.97 -15.31
CA ALA A 108 9.44 -7.61 -14.81
C ALA A 108 9.15 -8.38 -13.53
N LEU A 109 8.73 -7.68 -12.49
CA LEU A 109 8.41 -8.28 -11.19
C LEU A 109 7.20 -7.60 -10.57
N SER A 110 6.54 -8.29 -9.67
CA SER A 110 5.52 -7.74 -8.78
C SER A 110 5.99 -7.86 -7.33
N GLU A 111 5.75 -6.84 -6.53
CA GLU A 111 6.10 -6.85 -5.10
C GLU A 111 5.09 -7.65 -4.26
N TYR A 112 3.87 -7.86 -4.76
CA TYR A 112 2.81 -8.64 -4.13
C TYR A 112 1.86 -9.25 -5.16
N GLY A 113 1.04 -10.21 -4.72
CA GLY A 113 -0.11 -10.72 -5.47
C GLY A 113 -1.42 -10.24 -4.84
N ILE A 114 -2.51 -10.31 -5.59
CA ILE A 114 -3.86 -10.00 -5.11
C ILE A 114 -4.70 -11.26 -5.16
N THR A 115 -5.43 -11.52 -4.07
CA THR A 115 -6.37 -12.65 -3.94
C THR A 115 -7.75 -12.13 -3.59
N ASP A 116 -8.78 -12.93 -3.88
CA ASP A 116 -10.15 -12.59 -3.47
C ASP A 116 -10.27 -12.69 -1.95
N VAL A 117 -10.79 -11.62 -1.32
CA VAL A 117 -11.05 -11.57 0.12
C VAL A 117 -12.52 -11.21 0.37
N ARG A 118 -13.08 -11.69 1.49
CA ARG A 118 -14.51 -11.51 1.83
C ARG A 118 -14.72 -11.04 3.26
N ARG A 119 -13.74 -11.27 4.14
CA ARG A 119 -13.88 -11.02 5.58
C ARG A 119 -12.95 -9.92 6.05
N PRO A 120 -13.48 -8.75 6.41
CA PRO A 120 -12.71 -7.76 7.13
C PRO A 120 -12.45 -8.22 8.57
N VAL A 121 -11.27 -7.90 9.09
CA VAL A 121 -10.85 -8.18 10.47
C VAL A 121 -10.46 -6.86 11.13
N ASP A 122 -11.28 -6.42 12.08
CA ASP A 122 -11.17 -5.09 12.70
C ASP A 122 -10.34 -5.16 14.00
N VAL A 123 -9.04 -5.37 13.90
CA VAL A 123 -8.13 -5.50 15.07
C VAL A 123 -8.20 -4.27 15.97
N ASN A 124 -8.12 -3.09 15.40
CA ASN A 124 -8.13 -1.84 16.19
C ASN A 124 -9.49 -1.58 16.88
N ARG A 125 -10.60 -1.97 16.27
CA ARG A 125 -11.91 -1.91 16.94
C ARG A 125 -11.98 -2.85 18.15
N LEU A 126 -11.44 -4.07 18.02
CA LEU A 126 -11.30 -4.98 19.16
C LEU A 126 -10.47 -4.34 20.28
N LEU A 127 -9.26 -3.87 19.96
CA LEU A 127 -8.35 -3.28 20.93
C LEU A 127 -8.99 -2.06 21.64
N ARG A 128 -9.80 -1.28 20.92
CA ARG A 128 -10.55 -0.17 21.48
C ARG A 128 -11.65 -0.63 22.43
N THR A 129 -12.45 -1.62 22.04
CA THR A 129 -13.50 -2.21 22.88
C THR A 129 -12.94 -2.77 24.19
N GLU A 130 -11.74 -3.35 24.14
CA GLU A 130 -11.02 -3.88 25.30
C GLU A 130 -10.27 -2.77 26.11
N GLY A 131 -10.41 -1.50 25.73
CA GLY A 131 -9.78 -0.37 26.44
C GLY A 131 -8.26 -0.30 26.27
N LEU A 132 -7.71 -0.94 25.25
CA LEU A 132 -6.28 -0.96 24.94
C LEU A 132 -5.90 0.14 23.96
N LEU A 133 -6.78 0.51 23.04
CA LEU A 133 -6.57 1.57 22.07
C LEU A 133 -7.32 2.83 22.49
N SER A 134 -6.66 3.96 22.38
CA SER A 134 -7.20 5.29 22.66
C SER A 134 -7.30 6.13 21.40
N VAL A 135 -8.30 7.02 21.38
CA VAL A 135 -8.48 8.01 20.32
C VAL A 135 -8.54 9.40 20.93
N HIS A 136 -8.19 10.42 20.16
CA HIS A 136 -8.54 11.81 20.48
C HIS A 136 -9.56 12.32 19.45
N THR A 137 -10.36 13.30 19.86
CA THR A 137 -11.39 13.88 19.00
C THR A 137 -11.01 15.30 18.60
N GLN A 138 -11.08 15.58 17.30
CA GLN A 138 -10.90 16.91 16.74
C GLN A 138 -11.98 17.17 15.70
N ASP A 139 -12.67 18.30 15.80
CA ASP A 139 -13.76 18.71 14.89
C ASP A 139 -14.86 17.64 14.71
N GLY A 140 -15.13 16.87 15.78
CA GLY A 140 -16.14 15.79 15.80
C GLY A 140 -15.65 14.46 15.22
N MET A 141 -14.46 14.41 14.63
CA MET A 141 -13.83 13.20 14.08
C MET A 141 -12.89 12.57 15.09
N GLU A 142 -12.73 11.25 15.01
CA GLU A 142 -11.84 10.48 15.88
C GLU A 142 -10.52 10.18 15.18
N TYR A 143 -9.43 10.34 15.91
CA TYR A 143 -8.07 10.05 15.44
C TYR A 143 -7.40 9.09 16.41
N LEU A 144 -6.71 8.08 15.87
CA LEU A 144 -5.90 7.18 16.68
C LEU A 144 -4.85 7.97 17.45
N ASP A 145 -4.75 7.73 18.76
CA ASP A 145 -3.68 8.25 19.60
C ASP A 145 -2.70 7.12 19.97
N PRO A 146 -1.64 6.91 19.18
CA PRO A 146 -0.68 5.85 19.45
C PRO A 146 0.16 6.12 20.71
N TRP A 147 0.26 7.40 21.15
CA TRP A 147 1.06 7.79 22.29
C TRP A 147 0.45 7.39 23.63
N VAL A 148 -0.86 7.35 23.74
CA VAL A 148 -1.54 6.93 24.97
C VAL A 148 -2.15 5.54 24.88
N SER A 149 -2.27 4.97 23.69
CA SER A 149 -2.73 3.60 23.50
C SER A 149 -1.80 2.61 24.18
N ARG A 150 -2.36 1.60 24.85
CA ARG A 150 -1.62 0.46 25.39
C ARG A 150 -1.26 -0.54 24.30
N ALA A 151 -2.15 -0.70 23.31
CA ALA A 151 -1.89 -1.47 22.10
C ALA A 151 -2.65 -0.87 20.93
N PHE A 152 -2.08 -0.97 19.72
CA PHE A 152 -2.72 -0.63 18.44
C PHE A 152 -2.10 -1.45 17.32
N ALA A 153 -2.84 -1.66 16.23
CA ALA A 153 -2.40 -2.37 15.05
C ALA A 153 -2.16 -1.41 13.87
N VAL A 154 -1.10 -1.67 13.13
CA VAL A 154 -0.85 -1.10 11.80
C VAL A 154 -1.06 -2.21 10.78
N ALA A 155 -2.17 -2.13 10.08
CA ALA A 155 -2.56 -3.13 9.09
C ALA A 155 -1.89 -2.86 7.74
N ASP A 156 -1.53 -3.94 7.06
CA ASP A 156 -1.11 -3.95 5.67
C ASP A 156 -1.74 -5.15 4.97
N HIS A 157 -2.99 -4.99 4.53
CA HIS A 157 -3.78 -5.99 3.84
C HIS A 157 -3.96 -7.29 4.67
N GLN A 158 -3.20 -8.35 4.38
CA GLN A 158 -3.30 -9.65 5.07
C GLN A 158 -2.27 -9.85 6.18
N VAL A 159 -1.50 -8.81 6.49
CA VAL A 159 -0.57 -8.76 7.62
C VAL A 159 -0.86 -7.53 8.48
N ALA A 160 -0.72 -7.64 9.80
CA ALA A 160 -0.80 -6.49 10.69
C ALA A 160 0.26 -6.57 11.78
N HIS A 161 0.96 -5.46 12.00
CA HIS A 161 1.86 -5.29 13.14
C HIS A 161 1.08 -4.77 14.33
N VAL A 162 1.13 -5.45 15.46
CA VAL A 162 0.51 -5.00 16.71
C VAL A 162 1.59 -4.52 17.65
N TYR A 163 1.55 -3.24 17.96
CA TYR A 163 2.45 -2.58 18.89
C TYR A 163 1.82 -2.61 20.28
N VAL A 164 2.54 -3.12 21.26
CA VAL A 164 2.08 -3.28 22.65
C VAL A 164 3.08 -2.58 23.57
N ARG A 165 2.61 -1.55 24.27
CA ARG A 165 3.47 -0.68 25.08
C ARG A 165 4.13 -1.40 26.25
N ASP A 166 3.35 -2.19 27.00
CA ASP A 166 3.83 -2.91 28.17
C ASP A 166 4.09 -4.38 27.78
N PRO A 167 5.33 -4.88 27.91
CA PRO A 167 5.63 -6.29 27.65
C PRO A 167 4.73 -7.27 28.43
N GLY A 168 4.23 -6.87 29.59
CA GLY A 168 3.29 -7.65 30.40
C GLY A 168 1.92 -7.86 29.73
N ASP A 169 1.54 -6.99 28.81
CA ASP A 169 0.25 -7.06 28.10
C ASP A 169 0.32 -7.97 26.83
N VAL A 170 1.52 -8.24 26.30
CA VAL A 170 1.70 -8.94 25.01
C VAL A 170 0.94 -10.27 24.96
N GLY A 171 1.04 -11.09 26.01
CA GLY A 171 0.36 -12.38 26.07
C GLY A 171 -1.17 -12.27 26.11
N ALA A 172 -1.72 -11.22 26.75
CA ALA A 172 -3.16 -10.96 26.76
C ALA A 172 -3.64 -10.46 25.39
N VAL A 173 -2.92 -9.54 24.79
CA VAL A 173 -3.21 -9.00 23.45
C VAL A 173 -3.13 -10.12 22.39
N ALA A 174 -2.12 -11.00 22.48
CA ALA A 174 -2.00 -12.13 21.57
C ALA A 174 -3.23 -13.06 21.62
N LYS A 175 -3.75 -13.35 22.83
CA LYS A 175 -4.96 -14.16 22.99
C LYS A 175 -6.20 -13.47 22.43
N LEU A 176 -6.35 -12.16 22.63
CA LEU A 176 -7.45 -11.39 22.05
C LEU A 176 -7.41 -11.43 20.54
N CYS A 177 -6.25 -11.19 19.93
CA CYS A 177 -6.09 -11.22 18.49
C CYS A 177 -6.33 -12.64 17.91
N ALA A 178 -5.83 -13.68 18.57
CA ALA A 178 -6.02 -15.06 18.13
C ALA A 178 -7.49 -15.51 18.17
N ALA A 179 -8.32 -14.87 18.98
CA ALA A 179 -9.75 -15.16 19.06
C ALA A 179 -10.58 -14.50 17.96
N LEU A 180 -10.00 -13.54 17.19
CA LEU A 180 -10.69 -12.87 16.09
C LEU A 180 -10.89 -13.82 14.91
N PRO A 181 -12.14 -14.00 14.44
CA PRO A 181 -12.39 -14.74 13.20
C PRO A 181 -11.68 -14.09 12.01
N GLY A 182 -10.91 -14.85 11.27
CA GLY A 182 -10.14 -14.37 10.11
C GLY A 182 -8.66 -14.10 10.42
N VAL A 183 -8.23 -14.29 11.67
CA VAL A 183 -6.80 -14.37 12.03
C VAL A 183 -6.35 -15.80 11.95
N ALA A 184 -5.41 -16.11 11.06
CA ALA A 184 -4.82 -17.44 10.92
C ALA A 184 -3.70 -17.68 11.92
N GLU A 185 -2.81 -16.68 12.09
CA GLU A 185 -1.65 -16.80 12.96
C GLU A 185 -1.41 -15.50 13.75
N VAL A 186 -0.89 -15.67 14.95
CA VAL A 186 -0.35 -14.59 15.79
C VAL A 186 1.10 -14.93 16.09
N LEU A 187 2.01 -14.23 15.43
CA LEU A 187 3.44 -14.44 15.56
C LEU A 187 3.97 -13.60 16.74
N ASP A 188 4.45 -14.27 17.75
CA ASP A 188 5.24 -13.70 18.84
C ASP A 188 6.72 -13.55 18.42
N GLU A 189 7.61 -13.25 19.36
CA GLU A 189 9.05 -13.12 19.12
C GLU A 189 9.62 -14.33 18.36
N SER A 190 9.27 -15.54 18.79
CA SER A 190 9.76 -16.78 18.17
C SER A 190 9.17 -17.00 16.78
N GLY A 191 7.89 -16.70 16.60
CA GLY A 191 7.21 -16.76 15.32
C GLY A 191 7.76 -15.77 14.33
N LYS A 192 8.00 -14.51 14.76
CA LYS A 192 8.62 -13.48 13.92
C LYS A 192 10.02 -13.90 13.47
N ALA A 193 10.86 -14.39 14.37
CA ALA A 193 12.20 -14.87 14.04
C ALA A 193 12.18 -16.00 13.00
N ALA A 194 11.24 -16.94 13.13
CA ALA A 194 11.09 -18.04 12.17
C ALA A 194 10.73 -17.58 10.75
N HIS A 195 10.12 -16.39 10.62
CA HIS A 195 9.73 -15.78 9.35
C HIS A 195 10.68 -14.64 8.90
N GLY A 196 11.78 -14.40 9.61
CA GLY A 196 12.74 -13.32 9.30
C GLY A 196 12.15 -11.92 9.53
N LEU A 197 11.20 -11.79 10.48
CA LEU A 197 10.52 -10.56 10.86
C LEU A 197 11.01 -9.99 12.21
N ASP A 198 12.15 -10.42 12.70
CA ASP A 198 12.76 -10.05 13.99
C ASP A 198 13.50 -8.72 13.93
N HIS A 199 12.86 -7.69 13.40
CA HIS A 199 13.43 -6.35 13.26
C HIS A 199 12.88 -5.41 14.34
N ASP A 200 13.70 -4.46 14.83
CA ASP A 200 13.37 -3.50 15.90
C ASP A 200 12.13 -2.64 15.63
N ARG A 201 11.79 -2.42 14.36
CA ARG A 201 10.57 -1.70 13.95
C ARG A 201 9.34 -2.58 13.80
N CYS A 202 9.47 -3.87 13.95
CA CYS A 202 8.35 -4.79 13.92
C CYS A 202 7.51 -4.63 15.20
N GLY A 203 6.20 -4.77 15.09
CA GLY A 203 5.34 -4.82 16.28
C GLY A 203 5.71 -6.00 17.20
N GLU A 204 5.33 -5.92 18.47
CA GLU A 204 5.50 -7.00 19.43
C GLU A 204 4.87 -8.30 18.93
N LEU A 205 3.75 -8.16 18.21
CA LEU A 205 3.09 -9.27 17.51
C LEU A 205 2.94 -8.94 16.03
N VAL A 206 2.93 -9.97 15.19
CA VAL A 206 2.53 -9.89 13.79
C VAL A 206 1.36 -10.84 13.58
N LEU A 207 0.27 -10.31 13.03
CA LEU A 207 -0.90 -11.09 12.68
C LEU A 207 -0.86 -11.44 11.20
N VAL A 208 -1.25 -12.66 10.87
CA VAL A 208 -1.46 -13.13 9.50
C VAL A 208 -2.93 -13.47 9.36
N ALA A 209 -3.58 -12.95 8.33
CA ALA A 209 -4.99 -13.22 8.07
C ALA A 209 -5.19 -14.58 7.41
N GLU A 210 -6.41 -15.14 7.59
CA GLU A 210 -6.88 -16.26 6.77
C GLU A 210 -6.87 -15.88 5.28
N PRO A 211 -6.73 -16.82 4.33
CA PRO A 211 -6.59 -16.52 2.90
C PRO A 211 -7.73 -15.67 2.31
N ASP A 212 -8.95 -15.74 2.87
CA ASP A 212 -10.12 -14.98 2.43
C ASP A 212 -10.40 -13.73 3.27
N SER A 213 -9.47 -13.32 4.11
CA SER A 213 -9.63 -12.25 5.09
C SER A 213 -8.56 -11.18 4.91
N TRP A 214 -8.85 -9.96 5.38
CA TRP A 214 -7.85 -8.88 5.45
C TRP A 214 -8.06 -8.02 6.69
N PHE A 215 -7.00 -7.35 7.16
CA PHE A 215 -7.05 -6.44 8.29
C PHE A 215 -7.46 -5.05 7.83
N THR A 216 -8.45 -4.46 8.54
CA THR A 216 -8.89 -3.08 8.29
C THR A 216 -8.04 -2.09 9.07
N TYR A 217 -8.11 -0.81 8.63
CA TYR A 217 -7.51 0.32 9.37
C TYR A 217 -8.44 0.91 10.44
N TYR A 218 -9.66 0.35 10.59
CA TYR A 218 -10.75 0.97 11.35
C TYR A 218 -10.51 0.87 12.85
N TYR A 219 -10.44 2.03 13.50
CA TYR A 219 -10.36 2.16 14.96
C TYR A 219 -11.58 2.89 15.54
N TRP A 220 -12.39 3.56 14.71
CA TRP A 220 -13.64 4.20 15.10
C TRP A 220 -14.76 3.18 15.30
N GLU A 221 -15.63 3.43 16.27
CA GLU A 221 -16.80 2.59 16.55
C GLU A 221 -18.04 3.03 15.78
N ASP A 222 -18.08 4.32 15.40
CA ASP A 222 -19.15 4.93 14.61
C ASP A 222 -18.56 5.45 13.30
N ASP A 223 -19.03 4.92 12.18
CA ASP A 223 -18.54 5.29 10.85
C ASP A 223 -18.77 6.77 10.50
N ALA A 224 -19.70 7.46 11.20
CA ALA A 224 -19.88 8.90 11.06
C ALA A 224 -18.74 9.74 11.68
N LYS A 225 -17.82 9.10 12.41
CA LYS A 225 -16.65 9.73 13.03
C LYS A 225 -15.32 9.36 12.37
N ALA A 226 -15.40 8.70 11.22
CA ALA A 226 -14.24 8.28 10.45
C ALA A 226 -13.53 9.43 9.72
#